data_0a6ea92d9055dac328dae41d0e4d7f27
#
_entry.id   0a6ea92d9055dac328dae41d0e4d7f27
#
_cell.length_a   1.000
_cell.length_b   1.000
_cell.length_c   1.000
_cell.angle_alpha   90.00
_cell.angle_beta   90.00
_cell.angle_gamma   90.00
#
_symmetry.space_group_name_H-M   'P 1'
#
loop_
_entity.id
_entity.type
_entity.pdbx_description
1 polymer ?
#
loop_
_entity_poly.entity_id
_entity_poly.type
_entity_poly.pdbx_seq_one_letter_code
_entity_poly.pdbx_strand_id
1 'polypeptide(L)'
;GLVIGAVATVLIVWMGNVKEGYLKREVASAHERAAELNQKAEAERLARVKIEERLAPRHITQAQQEIIAAKLSEFKNHRVAFGVKPSTDESEWFMRWLAAPFSMAGWKVEMHAAAAEMKYIHAGVMVESTTHPQAIAIANKVVEALKAEGINAATAPLLSNQSSPDPLRLLIVIGSKESTLDFIPVK
;
A
#
# COMPACT_ATOMS: atom_id res chain seq x y z
N GLY A 1 9.19 81.98 -15.59
CA GLY A 1 8.87 80.69 -16.31
C GLY A 1 9.78 79.51 -15.94
N LEU A 2 11.04 79.74 -15.58
CA LEU A 2 12.01 78.65 -15.35
C LEU A 2 11.78 77.86 -14.03
N VAL A 3 11.33 78.49 -12.97
CA VAL A 3 11.15 77.82 -11.64
C VAL A 3 9.94 76.85 -11.66
N ILE A 4 8.85 77.18 -12.38
CA ILE A 4 7.66 76.32 -12.46
C ILE A 4 7.95 75.05 -13.26
N GLY A 5 8.77 75.09 -14.29
CA GLY A 5 9.19 73.93 -15.07
C GLY A 5 10.01 72.93 -14.26
N ALA A 6 10.93 73.43 -13.41
CA ALA A 6 11.81 72.57 -12.59
C ALA A 6 11.00 71.82 -11.50
N VAL A 7 10.01 72.47 -10.88
CA VAL A 7 9.13 71.84 -9.88
C VAL A 7 8.24 70.76 -10.47
N ALA A 8 7.69 71.01 -11.66
CA ALA A 8 6.86 70.06 -12.37
C ALA A 8 7.65 68.77 -12.76
N THR A 9 8.90 68.91 -13.22
CA THR A 9 9.76 67.81 -13.58
C THR A 9 10.13 66.94 -12.34
N VAL A 10 10.46 67.56 -11.21
CA VAL A 10 10.76 66.86 -9.97
C VAL A 10 9.55 66.06 -9.46
N LEU A 11 8.34 66.63 -9.55
CA LEU A 11 7.09 65.99 -9.15
C LEU A 11 6.78 64.75 -10.04
N ILE A 12 6.98 64.85 -11.37
CA ILE A 12 6.75 63.73 -12.30
C ILE A 12 7.75 62.59 -12.00
N VAL A 13 9.01 62.88 -11.79
CA VAL A 13 10.03 61.87 -11.46
C VAL A 13 9.73 61.23 -10.12
N TRP A 14 9.34 62.01 -9.13
CA TRP A 14 8.99 61.50 -7.80
C TRP A 14 7.74 60.62 -7.83
N MET A 15 6.69 61.01 -8.54
CA MET A 15 5.49 60.20 -8.74
C MET A 15 5.78 58.89 -9.56
N GLY A 16 6.72 58.94 -10.50
CA GLY A 16 7.20 57.78 -11.24
C GLY A 16 7.85 56.74 -10.33
N ASN A 17 8.79 57.21 -9.50
CA ASN A 17 9.50 56.35 -8.52
C ASN A 17 8.58 55.72 -7.48
N VAL A 18 7.59 56.48 -7.01
CA VAL A 18 6.60 55.97 -6.04
C VAL A 18 5.73 54.89 -6.68
N LYS A 19 5.27 55.09 -7.95
CA LYS A 19 4.51 54.11 -8.69
C LYS A 19 5.29 52.82 -8.95
N GLU A 20 6.54 52.92 -9.35
CA GLU A 20 7.42 51.78 -9.51
C GLU A 20 7.63 50.96 -8.22
N GLY A 21 7.78 51.65 -7.09
CA GLY A 21 7.91 51.02 -5.79
C GLY A 21 6.65 50.22 -5.38
N TYR A 22 5.46 50.76 -5.67
CA TYR A 22 4.19 50.08 -5.42
C TYR A 22 4.04 48.85 -6.32
N LEU A 23 4.27 48.99 -7.64
CA LEU A 23 4.19 47.90 -8.59
C LEU A 23 5.15 46.73 -8.27
N LYS A 24 6.40 47.08 -7.90
CA LYS A 24 7.38 46.05 -7.49
C LYS A 24 6.93 45.28 -6.25
N ARG A 25 6.36 45.93 -5.25
CA ARG A 25 5.82 45.25 -4.06
C ARG A 25 4.60 44.41 -4.38
N GLU A 26 3.70 44.87 -5.23
CA GLU A 26 2.52 44.15 -5.62
C GLU A 26 2.89 42.90 -6.42
N VAL A 27 3.84 43.01 -7.37
CA VAL A 27 4.37 41.89 -8.12
C VAL A 27 5.08 40.88 -7.20
N ALA A 28 5.89 41.36 -6.25
CA ALA A 28 6.56 40.48 -5.28
C ALA A 28 5.54 39.70 -4.41
N SER A 29 4.52 40.42 -3.90
CA SER A 29 3.47 39.74 -3.11
C SER A 29 2.63 38.77 -3.94
N ALA A 30 2.39 39.07 -5.21
CA ALA A 30 1.70 38.15 -6.13
C ALA A 30 2.55 36.90 -6.41
N HIS A 31 3.86 37.05 -6.59
CA HIS A 31 4.78 35.93 -6.74
C HIS A 31 4.85 35.06 -5.47
N GLU A 32 4.91 35.65 -4.30
CA GLU A 32 4.88 34.90 -3.02
C GLU A 32 3.58 34.09 -2.87
N ARG A 33 2.43 34.71 -3.15
CA ARG A 33 1.13 34.01 -3.13
C ARG A 33 1.05 32.90 -4.16
N ALA A 34 1.58 33.13 -5.36
CA ALA A 34 1.61 32.11 -6.41
C ALA A 34 2.50 30.92 -6.00
N ALA A 35 3.66 31.18 -5.40
CA ALA A 35 4.52 30.15 -4.87
C ALA A 35 3.86 29.33 -3.75
N GLU A 36 3.19 30.00 -2.81
CA GLU A 36 2.43 29.34 -1.73
C GLU A 36 1.27 28.48 -2.27
N LEU A 37 0.51 29.00 -3.24
CA LEU A 37 -0.56 28.25 -3.89
C LEU A 37 -0.04 27.03 -4.64
N ASN A 38 1.08 27.16 -5.35
CA ASN A 38 1.72 26.03 -6.02
C ASN A 38 2.18 24.97 -5.04
N GLN A 39 2.75 25.36 -3.92
CA GLN A 39 3.16 24.43 -2.87
C GLN A 39 1.97 23.67 -2.27
N LYS A 40 0.85 24.37 -2.02
CA LYS A 40 -0.39 23.74 -1.54
C LYS A 40 -0.98 22.78 -2.59
N ALA A 41 -1.00 23.17 -3.85
CA ALA A 41 -1.49 22.34 -4.94
C ALA A 41 -0.66 21.05 -5.10
N GLU A 42 0.66 21.14 -5.00
CA GLU A 42 1.53 19.95 -5.05
C GLU A 42 1.32 19.05 -3.83
N ALA A 43 1.15 19.62 -2.63
CA ALA A 43 0.85 18.85 -1.44
C ALA A 43 -0.49 18.11 -1.54
N GLU A 44 -1.53 18.77 -2.05
CA GLU A 44 -2.84 18.15 -2.30
C GLU A 44 -2.75 17.05 -3.37
N ARG A 45 -1.99 17.27 -4.44
CA ARG A 45 -1.77 16.28 -5.48
C ARG A 45 -1.10 15.03 -4.93
N LEU A 46 -0.05 15.19 -4.13
CA LEU A 46 0.63 14.07 -3.47
C LEU A 46 -0.30 13.33 -2.49
N ALA A 47 -1.15 14.07 -1.76
CA ALA A 47 -2.13 13.47 -0.88
C ALA A 47 -3.17 12.64 -1.66
N ARG A 48 -3.65 13.14 -2.80
CA ARG A 48 -4.57 12.41 -3.68
C ARG A 48 -3.95 11.13 -4.24
N VAL A 49 -2.72 11.21 -4.77
CA VAL A 49 -2.01 10.04 -5.29
C VAL A 49 -1.87 8.97 -4.20
N LYS A 50 -1.50 9.34 -2.98
CA LYS A 50 -1.43 8.40 -1.84
C LYS A 50 -2.79 7.76 -1.52
N ILE A 51 -3.87 8.52 -1.59
CA ILE A 51 -5.22 8.00 -1.39
C ILE A 51 -5.60 7.03 -2.51
N GLU A 52 -5.33 7.37 -3.76
CA GLU A 52 -5.59 6.53 -4.92
C GLU A 52 -4.80 5.22 -4.85
N GLU A 53 -3.51 5.26 -4.51
CA GLU A 53 -2.69 4.07 -4.29
C GLU A 53 -3.24 3.18 -3.15
N ARG A 54 -3.73 3.78 -2.07
CA ARG A 54 -4.36 3.04 -0.97
C ARG A 54 -5.69 2.40 -1.37
N LEU A 55 -6.46 3.05 -2.24
CA LEU A 55 -7.75 2.55 -2.71
C LEU A 55 -7.62 1.58 -3.89
N ALA A 56 -6.52 1.64 -4.67
CA ALA A 56 -6.32 0.74 -5.79
C ALA A 56 -6.36 -0.73 -5.34
N PRO A 57 -7.10 -1.63 -6.00
CA PRO A 57 -7.13 -3.04 -5.65
C PRO A 57 -5.73 -3.66 -5.73
N ARG A 58 -5.41 -4.55 -4.79
CA ARG A 58 -4.19 -5.37 -4.88
C ARG A 58 -4.33 -6.32 -6.05
N HIS A 59 -3.28 -6.47 -6.82
CA HIS A 59 -3.22 -7.50 -7.87
C HIS A 59 -1.79 -8.05 -7.96
N ILE A 60 -1.67 -9.25 -8.50
CA ILE A 60 -0.39 -9.91 -8.74
C ILE A 60 -0.28 -10.11 -10.25
N THR A 61 0.77 -9.57 -10.84
CA THR A 61 1.02 -9.72 -12.27
C THR A 61 1.38 -11.17 -12.61
N GLN A 62 1.18 -11.56 -13.86
CA GLN A 62 1.56 -12.91 -14.31
C GLN A 62 3.06 -13.19 -14.08
N ALA A 63 3.93 -12.23 -14.33
CA ALA A 63 5.36 -12.37 -14.07
C ALA A 63 5.67 -12.66 -12.60
N GLN A 64 5.02 -11.95 -11.67
CA GLN A 64 5.14 -12.22 -10.24
C GLN A 64 4.62 -13.62 -9.87
N GLN A 65 3.50 -14.05 -10.47
CA GLN A 65 2.96 -15.40 -10.24
C GLN A 65 3.96 -16.47 -10.68
N GLU A 66 4.57 -16.32 -11.84
CA GLU A 66 5.58 -17.24 -12.37
C GLU A 66 6.83 -17.31 -11.47
N ILE A 67 7.32 -16.17 -10.98
CA ILE A 67 8.45 -16.09 -10.06
C ILE A 67 8.13 -16.77 -8.72
N ILE A 68 6.96 -16.49 -8.15
CA ILE A 68 6.52 -17.13 -6.91
C ILE A 68 6.37 -18.64 -7.11
N ALA A 69 5.74 -19.07 -8.21
CA ALA A 69 5.57 -20.48 -8.53
C ALA A 69 6.90 -21.21 -8.66
N ALA A 70 7.89 -20.61 -9.33
CA ALA A 70 9.23 -21.18 -9.46
C ALA A 70 9.90 -21.40 -8.08
N LYS A 71 9.81 -20.39 -7.19
CA LYS A 71 10.36 -20.47 -5.82
C LYS A 71 9.67 -21.53 -4.96
N LEU A 72 8.37 -21.77 -5.18
CA LEU A 72 7.57 -22.71 -4.39
C LEU A 72 7.53 -24.13 -4.98
N SER A 73 8.09 -24.35 -6.16
CA SER A 73 8.05 -25.64 -6.87
C SER A 73 8.77 -26.78 -6.13
N GLU A 74 9.74 -26.44 -5.26
CA GLU A 74 10.43 -27.43 -4.40
C GLU A 74 9.48 -28.10 -3.40
N PHE A 75 8.35 -27.44 -3.07
CA PHE A 75 7.34 -27.94 -2.12
C PHE A 75 6.09 -28.48 -2.82
N LYS A 76 6.21 -28.97 -4.07
CA LYS A 76 5.09 -29.57 -4.79
C LYS A 76 4.38 -30.66 -3.96
N ASN A 77 3.07 -30.81 -4.18
CA ASN A 77 2.17 -31.71 -3.45
C ASN A 77 1.84 -31.32 -2.01
N HIS A 78 2.41 -30.23 -1.46
CA HIS A 78 1.95 -29.72 -0.18
C HIS A 78 0.52 -29.18 -0.29
N ARG A 79 -0.17 -29.15 0.85
CA ARG A 79 -1.55 -28.63 0.96
C ARG A 79 -1.52 -27.22 1.51
N VAL A 80 -2.29 -26.37 0.88
CA VAL A 80 -2.47 -24.98 1.34
C VAL A 80 -3.94 -24.62 1.26
N ALA A 81 -4.47 -24.07 2.34
CA ALA A 81 -5.78 -23.46 2.38
C ALA A 81 -5.67 -21.96 2.31
N PHE A 82 -6.58 -21.32 1.60
CA PHE A 82 -6.71 -19.88 1.51
C PHE A 82 -8.01 -19.43 2.15
N GLY A 83 -7.95 -18.35 2.90
CA GLY A 83 -9.12 -17.69 3.49
C GLY A 83 -8.97 -16.18 3.47
N VAL A 84 -10.08 -15.48 3.62
CA VAL A 84 -10.14 -14.01 3.65
C VAL A 84 -10.76 -13.51 4.95
N LYS A 85 -10.23 -12.40 5.48
CA LYS A 85 -10.84 -11.71 6.62
C LYS A 85 -10.36 -10.26 6.70
N PRO A 86 -11.23 -9.25 6.57
CA PRO A 86 -12.66 -9.37 6.25
C PRO A 86 -12.89 -9.87 4.82
N SER A 87 -14.04 -10.51 4.59
CA SER A 87 -14.47 -10.89 3.25
C SER A 87 -14.99 -9.64 2.54
N THR A 88 -14.25 -9.18 1.56
CA THR A 88 -14.59 -8.10 0.64
C THR A 88 -14.29 -8.56 -0.78
N ASP A 89 -14.92 -7.96 -1.77
CA ASP A 89 -14.67 -8.28 -3.17
C ASP A 89 -13.17 -8.20 -3.50
N GLU A 90 -12.48 -7.16 -2.97
CA GLU A 90 -11.05 -6.96 -3.17
C GLU A 90 -10.23 -8.11 -2.57
N SER A 91 -10.50 -8.50 -1.32
CA SER A 91 -9.75 -9.56 -0.65
C SER A 91 -10.00 -10.93 -1.30
N GLU A 92 -11.22 -11.19 -1.79
CA GLU A 92 -11.56 -12.42 -2.51
C GLU A 92 -10.88 -12.50 -3.89
N TRP A 93 -10.86 -11.40 -4.65
CA TRP A 93 -10.12 -11.34 -5.90
C TRP A 93 -8.61 -11.48 -5.69
N PHE A 94 -8.06 -10.80 -4.71
CA PHE A 94 -6.65 -10.92 -4.38
C PHE A 94 -6.28 -12.35 -3.94
N MET A 95 -7.15 -13.02 -3.17
CA MET A 95 -6.98 -14.43 -2.81
C MET A 95 -6.87 -15.33 -4.04
N ARG A 96 -7.74 -15.15 -5.04
CA ARG A 96 -7.71 -15.94 -6.27
C ARG A 96 -6.41 -15.75 -7.04
N TRP A 97 -5.94 -14.52 -7.16
CA TRP A 97 -4.67 -14.23 -7.82
C TRP A 97 -3.47 -14.77 -7.05
N LEU A 98 -3.52 -14.72 -5.71
CA LEU A 98 -2.47 -15.25 -4.86
C LEU A 98 -2.46 -16.79 -4.83
N ALA A 99 -3.57 -17.45 -5.01
CA ALA A 99 -3.66 -18.91 -5.08
C ALA A 99 -3.09 -19.49 -6.37
N ALA A 100 -3.11 -18.73 -7.47
CA ALA A 100 -2.64 -19.18 -8.78
C ALA A 100 -1.18 -19.69 -8.78
N PRO A 101 -0.18 -18.96 -8.25
CA PRO A 101 1.21 -19.42 -8.22
C PRO A 101 1.41 -20.72 -7.42
N PHE A 102 0.62 -20.97 -6.39
CA PHE A 102 0.68 -22.24 -5.66
C PHE A 102 0.17 -23.40 -6.50
N SER A 103 -0.93 -23.21 -7.22
CA SER A 103 -1.42 -24.20 -8.18
C SER A 103 -0.40 -24.47 -9.29
N MET A 104 0.24 -23.42 -9.82
CA MET A 104 1.31 -23.52 -10.83
C MET A 104 2.53 -24.28 -10.29
N ALA A 105 2.86 -24.12 -9.02
CA ALA A 105 3.93 -24.85 -8.34
C ALA A 105 3.57 -26.31 -7.99
N GLY A 106 2.36 -26.75 -8.31
CA GLY A 106 1.91 -28.11 -8.05
C GLY A 106 1.42 -28.38 -6.61
N TRP A 107 1.03 -27.34 -5.89
CA TRP A 107 0.41 -27.48 -4.57
C TRP A 107 -1.06 -27.88 -4.67
N LYS A 108 -1.57 -28.55 -3.65
CA LYS A 108 -3.00 -28.83 -3.48
C LYS A 108 -3.68 -27.65 -2.81
N VAL A 109 -4.35 -26.83 -3.59
CA VAL A 109 -4.96 -25.57 -3.15
C VAL A 109 -6.42 -25.79 -2.77
N GLU A 110 -6.78 -25.36 -1.56
CA GLU A 110 -8.15 -25.32 -1.05
C GLU A 110 -8.54 -23.84 -0.82
N MET A 111 -9.72 -23.42 -1.28
CA MET A 111 -10.20 -22.05 -1.08
C MET A 111 -11.44 -22.06 -0.20
N HIS A 112 -11.42 -21.21 0.83
CA HIS A 112 -12.52 -21.01 1.75
C HIS A 112 -12.98 -19.55 1.69
N ALA A 113 -14.28 -19.32 1.52
CA ALA A 113 -14.84 -17.97 1.38
C ALA A 113 -14.71 -17.11 2.65
N ALA A 114 -14.59 -17.72 3.83
CA ALA A 114 -14.39 -16.99 5.09
C ALA A 114 -13.51 -17.81 6.04
N ALA A 115 -12.52 -17.16 6.63
CA ALA A 115 -11.78 -17.70 7.78
C ALA A 115 -12.54 -17.34 9.06
N ALA A 116 -13.66 -18.04 9.30
CA ALA A 116 -14.61 -17.67 10.37
C ALA A 116 -14.01 -17.67 11.79
N GLU A 117 -12.92 -18.41 11.99
CA GLU A 117 -12.36 -18.65 13.34
C GLU A 117 -11.18 -17.75 13.70
N MET A 118 -10.80 -16.80 12.85
CA MET A 118 -9.65 -15.94 13.14
C MET A 118 -10.01 -14.86 14.17
N LYS A 119 -9.25 -14.83 15.27
CA LYS A 119 -9.42 -13.84 16.35
C LYS A 119 -8.96 -12.43 15.98
N TYR A 120 -8.16 -12.27 14.92
CA TYR A 120 -7.52 -11.00 14.60
C TYR A 120 -7.77 -10.62 13.14
N ILE A 121 -8.03 -9.32 12.93
CA ILE A 121 -8.00 -8.70 11.61
C ILE A 121 -6.58 -8.15 11.44
N HIS A 122 -5.88 -8.53 10.36
CA HIS A 122 -4.55 -8.03 10.06
C HIS A 122 -4.50 -7.42 8.66
N ALA A 123 -3.47 -6.64 8.43
CA ALA A 123 -3.17 -6.11 7.11
C ALA A 123 -2.24 -7.10 6.38
N GLY A 124 -2.40 -7.20 5.06
CA GLY A 124 -1.53 -8.02 4.22
C GLY A 124 -1.91 -9.50 4.19
N VAL A 125 -0.91 -10.34 4.08
CA VAL A 125 -1.04 -11.80 3.97
C VAL A 125 -0.43 -12.47 5.19
N MET A 126 -1.18 -13.31 5.87
CA MET A 126 -0.69 -14.11 6.99
C MET A 126 -0.55 -15.57 6.56
N VAL A 127 0.62 -16.13 6.75
CA VAL A 127 0.90 -17.55 6.49
C VAL A 127 0.96 -18.27 7.82
N GLU A 128 -0.08 -19.02 8.13
CA GLU A 128 -0.16 -19.79 9.37
C GLU A 128 0.32 -21.22 9.15
N SER A 129 1.11 -21.71 10.06
CA SER A 129 1.63 -23.09 10.06
C SER A 129 1.37 -23.76 11.39
N THR A 130 1.29 -25.09 11.36
CA THR A 130 1.32 -25.91 12.58
C THR A 130 2.65 -25.68 13.32
N THR A 131 2.77 -26.22 14.54
CA THR A 131 4.03 -26.19 15.31
C THR A 131 5.08 -27.18 14.80
N HIS A 132 4.79 -27.93 13.74
CA HIS A 132 5.73 -28.86 13.14
C HIS A 132 6.91 -28.10 12.52
N PRO A 133 8.19 -28.43 12.84
CA PRO A 133 9.35 -27.66 12.38
C PRO A 133 9.43 -27.51 10.85
N GLN A 134 9.07 -28.55 10.11
CA GLN A 134 9.06 -28.52 8.65
C GLN A 134 7.96 -27.57 8.12
N ALA A 135 6.77 -27.54 8.74
CA ALA A 135 5.70 -26.62 8.34
C ALA A 135 6.12 -25.16 8.57
N ILE A 136 6.80 -24.87 9.69
CA ILE A 136 7.36 -23.54 9.98
C ILE A 136 8.41 -23.15 8.92
N ALA A 137 9.30 -24.09 8.57
CA ALA A 137 10.32 -23.83 7.54
C ALA A 137 9.68 -23.51 6.17
N ILE A 138 8.67 -24.27 5.78
CA ILE A 138 7.91 -24.03 4.52
C ILE A 138 7.17 -22.68 4.57
N ALA A 139 6.50 -22.36 5.69
CA ALA A 139 5.81 -21.09 5.85
C ALA A 139 6.77 -19.88 5.73
N ASN A 140 7.96 -19.99 6.31
CA ASN A 140 8.98 -18.95 6.18
C ASN A 140 9.43 -18.78 4.72
N LYS A 141 9.62 -19.86 3.98
CA LYS A 141 9.94 -19.83 2.54
C LYS A 141 8.84 -19.22 1.70
N VAL A 142 7.58 -19.52 2.01
CA VAL A 142 6.42 -18.88 1.36
C VAL A 142 6.45 -17.36 1.61
N VAL A 143 6.61 -16.93 2.86
CA VAL A 143 6.68 -15.51 3.21
C VAL A 143 7.86 -14.81 2.52
N GLU A 144 9.03 -15.45 2.47
CA GLU A 144 10.20 -14.95 1.76
C GLU A 144 9.91 -14.75 0.25
N ALA A 145 9.28 -15.74 -0.38
CA ALA A 145 8.90 -15.66 -1.79
C ALA A 145 7.91 -14.53 -2.07
N LEU A 146 6.91 -14.34 -1.21
CA LEU A 146 5.91 -13.29 -1.34
C LEU A 146 6.51 -11.89 -1.13
N LYS A 147 7.34 -11.73 -0.10
CA LYS A 147 8.03 -10.46 0.19
C LYS A 147 8.98 -10.03 -0.92
N ALA A 148 9.65 -10.96 -1.55
CA ALA A 148 10.54 -10.68 -2.68
C ALA A 148 9.80 -10.07 -3.89
N GLU A 149 8.51 -10.35 -4.01
CA GLU A 149 7.63 -9.78 -5.05
C GLU A 149 6.80 -8.57 -4.53
N GLY A 150 7.20 -7.99 -3.39
CA GLY A 150 6.54 -6.79 -2.83
C GLY A 150 5.21 -7.05 -2.13
N ILE A 151 4.85 -8.31 -1.88
CA ILE A 151 3.63 -8.66 -1.16
C ILE A 151 3.91 -8.62 0.34
N ASN A 152 3.16 -7.77 1.06
CA ASN A 152 3.26 -7.72 2.52
C ASN A 152 2.74 -9.02 3.14
N ALA A 153 3.65 -9.85 3.64
CA ALA A 153 3.34 -11.16 4.21
C ALA A 153 4.09 -11.39 5.53
N ALA A 154 3.49 -12.14 6.44
CA ALA A 154 4.11 -12.54 7.71
C ALA A 154 3.72 -13.99 8.07
N THR A 155 4.52 -14.64 8.92
CA THR A 155 4.17 -15.94 9.49
C THR A 155 3.45 -15.78 10.83
N ALA A 156 2.53 -16.70 11.13
CA ALA A 156 1.91 -16.84 12.43
C ALA A 156 1.73 -18.33 12.78
N PRO A 157 1.69 -18.67 14.06
CA PRO A 157 1.31 -20.02 14.49
C PRO A 157 -0.19 -20.23 14.20
N LEU A 158 -0.52 -21.41 13.68
CA LEU A 158 -1.92 -21.83 13.53
C LEU A 158 -2.55 -21.93 14.92
N LEU A 159 -3.62 -21.20 15.14
CA LEU A 159 -4.31 -21.24 16.44
C LEU A 159 -4.91 -22.64 16.64
N SER A 160 -4.59 -23.23 17.77
CA SER A 160 -4.67 -24.66 18.15
C SER A 160 -6.02 -25.37 18.02
N ASN A 161 -7.10 -24.71 17.63
CA ASN A 161 -8.42 -25.32 17.50
C ASN A 161 -8.68 -25.94 16.11
N GLN A 162 -7.75 -25.81 15.17
CA GLN A 162 -7.80 -26.49 13.88
C GLN A 162 -6.80 -27.62 13.86
N SER A 163 -7.12 -28.74 14.49
CA SER A 163 -6.36 -29.98 14.33
C SER A 163 -6.52 -30.47 12.88
N SER A 164 -5.65 -29.97 11.99
CA SER A 164 -5.54 -30.53 10.65
C SER A 164 -4.95 -31.94 10.77
N PRO A 165 -5.54 -32.95 10.13
CA PRO A 165 -4.94 -34.27 10.04
C PRO A 165 -3.60 -34.25 9.27
N ASP A 166 -3.30 -33.19 8.55
CA ASP A 166 -2.04 -32.98 7.84
C ASP A 166 -1.18 -31.96 8.59
N PRO A 167 -0.10 -32.40 9.25
CA PRO A 167 0.77 -31.53 10.05
C PRO A 167 1.57 -30.52 9.21
N LEU A 168 1.64 -30.72 7.89
CA LEU A 168 2.36 -29.84 6.97
C LEU A 168 1.45 -28.88 6.19
N ARG A 169 0.14 -28.92 6.43
CA ARG A 169 -0.82 -27.99 5.82
C ARG A 169 -0.56 -26.57 6.28
N LEU A 170 -0.54 -25.65 5.33
CA LEU A 170 -0.51 -24.22 5.60
C LEU A 170 -1.91 -23.60 5.45
N LEU A 171 -2.15 -22.54 6.20
CA LEU A 171 -3.31 -21.66 6.00
C LEU A 171 -2.81 -20.27 5.64
N ILE A 172 -3.21 -19.77 4.50
CA ILE A 172 -2.90 -18.40 4.05
C ILE A 172 -4.15 -17.56 4.19
N VAL A 173 -4.04 -16.53 5.02
CA VAL A 173 -5.14 -15.62 5.29
C VAL A 173 -4.83 -14.26 4.71
N ILE A 174 -5.76 -13.78 3.92
CA ILE A 174 -5.68 -12.47 3.31
C ILE A 174 -6.46 -11.50 4.20
N GLY A 175 -5.73 -10.55 4.78
CA GLY A 175 -6.26 -9.44 5.53
C GLY A 175 -6.60 -8.24 4.65
N SER A 176 -6.97 -7.14 5.29
CA SER A 176 -7.21 -5.87 4.61
C SER A 176 -5.96 -5.36 3.90
N LYS A 177 -6.16 -4.55 2.87
CA LYS A 177 -5.09 -3.75 2.29
C LYS A 177 -4.75 -2.63 3.26
N GLU A 178 -3.61 -2.74 3.93
CA GLU A 178 -3.11 -1.77 4.92
C GLU A 178 -4.21 -1.08 5.75
N SER A 179 -4.42 -1.53 6.95
CA SER A 179 -4.99 -0.66 7.96
C SER A 179 -3.83 -0.14 8.82
N THR A 180 -3.77 1.14 9.01
CA THR A 180 -3.02 1.78 10.12
C THR A 180 -3.64 1.44 11.48
N LEU A 181 -4.49 0.44 11.52
CA LEU A 181 -5.07 -0.11 12.73
C LEU A 181 -4.11 -1.17 13.23
N ASP A 182 -3.15 -0.73 14.03
CA ASP A 182 -2.47 -1.56 15.00
C ASP A 182 -3.50 -2.47 15.67
N PHE A 183 -3.14 -3.74 15.81
CA PHE A 183 -3.86 -4.79 16.50
C PHE A 183 -4.97 -4.29 17.43
N ILE A 184 -6.21 -4.26 16.95
CA ILE A 184 -7.36 -4.12 17.85
C ILE A 184 -7.76 -5.53 18.26
N PRO A 185 -7.48 -5.96 19.49
CA PRO A 185 -8.00 -7.23 19.99
C PRO A 185 -9.52 -7.11 20.02
N VAL A 186 -10.20 -7.98 19.29
CA VAL A 186 -11.67 -8.11 19.39
C VAL A 186 -11.94 -8.65 20.79
N LYS A 187 -12.59 -7.81 21.64
CA LYS A 187 -13.05 -8.21 22.95
C LYS A 187 -14.20 -9.18 22.85
#